data_1235e1a0cf00520594fbb53748fbe96b
#
_entry.id   1235e1a0cf00520594fbb53748fbe96b
#
_cell.length_a   1.000
_cell.length_b   1.000
_cell.length_c   1.000
_cell.angle_alpha   90.00
_cell.angle_beta   90.00
_cell.angle_gamma   90.00
#
_symmetry.space_group_name_H-M   'P 1'
#
loop_
_entity.id
_entity.type
_entity.pdbx_description
1 polymer ?
#
loop_
_entity_poly.entity_id
_entity_poly.type
_entity_poly.pdbx_seq_one_letter_code
_entity_poly.pdbx_strand_id
1 'polypeptide(L)'
;MDNTAILSRARQVLDIEIEGLRSAQAALGDDFLATVRLVLDTLENGGKIVVTGVGKNLHIAEKLSATLASTGSTSVVMNPIQAMHGDLGMIADQDVLLALSFSGESDEVIKLIPAVRRLGIRVIGMVGNPDSTLAHLSDVVLHVCIGQEACPFGMAPTTSTTATLAVGDALAMVLIEARHFNKERYARLHPAGAIGRALVLRVCDIMRTGEHMARVALSATVMDGIMAMTTAKSG
;
A
#
# COMPACT_ATOMS: atom_id res chain seq x y z
N MET A 1 -26.59 2.82 26.90
CA MET A 1 -26.04 1.45 26.89
C MET A 1 -25.16 1.27 28.12
N ASP A 2 -25.27 0.14 28.80
CA ASP A 2 -24.33 -0.23 29.87
C ASP A 2 -22.99 -0.76 29.28
N ASN A 3 -21.97 -0.92 30.12
CA ASN A 3 -20.65 -1.34 29.70
C ASN A 3 -20.65 -2.72 29.00
N THR A 4 -21.50 -3.62 29.44
CA THR A 4 -21.62 -4.97 28.86
C THR A 4 -22.19 -4.91 27.45
N ALA A 5 -23.25 -4.11 27.24
CA ALA A 5 -23.84 -3.90 25.92
C ALA A 5 -22.88 -3.21 24.94
N ILE A 6 -22.06 -2.25 25.42
CA ILE A 6 -21.02 -1.60 24.60
C ILE A 6 -19.99 -2.63 24.10
N LEU A 7 -19.45 -3.43 25.02
CA LEU A 7 -18.44 -4.44 24.67
C LEU A 7 -19.02 -5.54 23.76
N SER A 8 -20.27 -5.97 24.04
CA SER A 8 -20.97 -6.96 23.21
C SER A 8 -21.13 -6.44 21.78
N ARG A 9 -21.56 -5.18 21.60
CA ARG A 9 -21.70 -4.59 20.27
C ARG A 9 -20.35 -4.46 19.55
N ALA A 10 -19.29 -4.04 20.24
CA ALA A 10 -17.96 -3.94 19.64
C ALA A 10 -17.47 -5.30 19.14
N ARG A 11 -17.64 -6.37 19.93
CA ARG A 11 -17.30 -7.73 19.49
C ARG A 11 -18.11 -8.18 18.28
N GLN A 12 -19.42 -7.92 18.27
CA GLN A 12 -20.29 -8.26 17.15
C GLN A 12 -19.83 -7.56 15.85
N VAL A 13 -19.38 -6.30 15.90
CA VAL A 13 -18.84 -5.59 14.74
C VAL A 13 -17.61 -6.33 14.21
N LEU A 14 -16.67 -6.69 15.08
CA LEU A 14 -15.47 -7.43 14.70
C LEU A 14 -15.80 -8.82 14.13
N ASP A 15 -16.78 -9.53 14.71
CA ASP A 15 -17.21 -10.84 14.21
C ASP A 15 -17.76 -10.73 12.77
N ILE A 16 -18.54 -9.69 12.47
CA ILE A 16 -19.07 -9.43 11.13
C ILE A 16 -17.92 -9.12 10.14
N GLU A 17 -16.94 -8.32 10.54
CA GLU A 17 -15.79 -8.01 9.70
C GLU A 17 -14.90 -9.22 9.45
N ILE A 18 -14.67 -10.08 10.48
CA ILE A 18 -13.95 -11.34 10.34
C ILE A 18 -14.63 -12.26 9.34
N GLU A 19 -15.96 -12.37 9.39
CA GLU A 19 -16.73 -13.19 8.44
C GLU A 19 -16.66 -12.62 7.02
N GLY A 20 -16.69 -11.29 6.88
CA GLY A 20 -16.47 -10.62 5.60
C GLY A 20 -15.08 -10.91 5.02
N LEU A 21 -14.03 -10.93 5.86
CA LEU A 21 -12.68 -11.31 5.43
C LEU A 21 -12.60 -12.79 4.98
N ARG A 22 -13.31 -13.69 5.67
CA ARG A 22 -13.40 -15.11 5.25
C ARG A 22 -14.11 -15.25 3.90
N SER A 23 -15.19 -14.49 3.70
CA SER A 23 -15.91 -14.47 2.43
C SER A 23 -15.03 -13.96 1.29
N ALA A 24 -14.30 -12.87 1.51
CA ALA A 24 -13.35 -12.33 0.56
C ALA A 24 -12.21 -13.34 0.25
N GLN A 25 -11.67 -13.99 1.26
CA GLN A 25 -10.65 -15.04 1.11
C GLN A 25 -11.15 -16.21 0.26
N ALA A 26 -12.36 -16.70 0.52
CA ALA A 26 -12.96 -17.82 -0.20
C ALA A 26 -13.28 -17.48 -1.66
N ALA A 27 -13.51 -16.20 -1.96
CA ALA A 27 -13.80 -15.70 -3.30
C ALA A 27 -12.55 -15.48 -4.18
N LEU A 28 -11.33 -15.50 -3.62
CA LEU A 28 -10.10 -15.36 -4.41
C LEU A 28 -9.97 -16.50 -5.41
N GLY A 29 -9.93 -16.17 -6.69
CA GLY A 29 -9.91 -17.12 -7.79
C GLY A 29 -9.15 -16.60 -9.01
N ASP A 30 -9.64 -16.94 -10.19
CA ASP A 30 -9.03 -16.60 -11.48
C ASP A 30 -8.94 -15.09 -11.73
N ASP A 31 -9.85 -14.30 -11.16
CA ASP A 31 -9.87 -12.85 -11.19
C ASP A 31 -8.67 -12.25 -10.45
N PHE A 32 -8.32 -12.80 -9.27
CA PHE A 32 -7.12 -12.42 -8.54
C PHE A 32 -5.85 -12.79 -9.31
N LEU A 33 -5.80 -13.99 -9.90
CA LEU A 33 -4.67 -14.41 -10.75
C LEU A 33 -4.52 -13.50 -11.97
N ALA A 34 -5.61 -13.14 -12.64
CA ALA A 34 -5.60 -12.20 -13.77
C ALA A 34 -5.10 -10.81 -13.35
N THR A 35 -5.53 -10.33 -12.19
CA THR A 35 -5.05 -9.08 -11.59
C THR A 35 -3.54 -9.11 -11.37
N VAL A 36 -3.03 -10.16 -10.72
CA VAL A 36 -1.58 -10.30 -10.46
C VAL A 36 -0.78 -10.31 -11.76
N ARG A 37 -1.21 -11.07 -12.76
CA ARG A 37 -0.55 -11.16 -14.07
C ARG A 37 -0.51 -9.80 -14.78
N LEU A 38 -1.64 -9.09 -14.79
CA LEU A 38 -1.76 -7.78 -15.42
C LEU A 38 -0.83 -6.75 -14.74
N VAL A 39 -0.78 -6.77 -13.41
CA VAL A 39 0.10 -5.86 -12.66
C VAL A 39 1.57 -6.21 -12.87
N LEU A 40 1.94 -7.49 -12.88
CA LEU A 40 3.33 -7.92 -13.15
C LEU A 40 3.78 -7.48 -14.54
N ASP A 41 2.96 -7.75 -15.57
CA ASP A 41 3.21 -7.32 -16.95
C ASP A 41 3.42 -5.80 -17.04
N THR A 42 2.57 -5.01 -16.37
CA THR A 42 2.70 -3.55 -16.30
C THR A 42 4.04 -3.13 -15.71
N LEU A 43 4.41 -3.69 -14.56
CA LEU A 43 5.63 -3.32 -13.85
C LEU A 43 6.92 -3.78 -14.56
N GLU A 44 6.87 -4.90 -15.26
CA GLU A 44 7.98 -5.41 -16.09
C GLU A 44 8.22 -4.54 -17.32
N ASN A 45 7.17 -3.96 -17.88
CA ASN A 45 7.25 -3.02 -19.01
C ASN A 45 7.55 -1.57 -18.58
N GLY A 46 7.89 -1.33 -17.31
CA GLY A 46 8.26 -0.01 -16.80
C GLY A 46 7.09 0.90 -16.45
N GLY A 47 5.85 0.39 -16.50
CA GLY A 47 4.66 1.08 -16.06
C GLY A 47 4.53 1.11 -14.52
N LYS A 48 3.47 1.75 -14.05
CA LYS A 48 3.11 1.85 -12.63
C LYS A 48 1.65 1.51 -12.39
N ILE A 49 1.33 1.24 -11.14
CA ILE A 49 -0.04 1.03 -10.69
C ILE A 49 -0.62 2.39 -10.27
N VAL A 50 -1.64 2.84 -10.96
CA VAL A 50 -2.38 4.05 -10.63
C VAL A 50 -3.62 3.63 -9.84
N VAL A 51 -3.69 3.97 -8.55
CA VAL A 51 -4.82 3.60 -7.70
C VAL A 51 -5.77 4.76 -7.57
N THR A 52 -7.07 4.53 -7.77
CA THR A 52 -8.11 5.57 -7.69
C THR A 52 -9.33 5.11 -6.93
N GLY A 53 -10.09 6.06 -6.41
CA GLY A 53 -11.34 5.84 -5.68
C GLY A 53 -11.90 7.16 -5.16
N VAL A 54 -13.11 7.13 -4.60
CA VAL A 54 -13.75 8.31 -3.99
C VAL A 54 -14.15 8.05 -2.55
N GLY A 55 -14.25 9.09 -1.76
CA GLY A 55 -14.64 9.01 -0.35
C GLY A 55 -13.70 8.10 0.45
N LYS A 56 -14.23 7.12 1.16
CA LYS A 56 -13.42 6.17 1.95
C LYS A 56 -12.49 5.32 1.09
N ASN A 57 -12.89 5.01 -0.14
CA ASN A 57 -12.04 4.27 -1.08
C ASN A 57 -10.81 5.07 -1.52
N LEU A 58 -10.84 6.41 -1.51
CA LEU A 58 -9.65 7.21 -1.76
C LEU A 58 -8.59 7.01 -0.66
N HIS A 59 -8.99 6.96 0.61
CA HIS A 59 -8.07 6.69 1.72
C HIS A 59 -7.51 5.27 1.68
N ILE A 60 -8.30 4.29 1.21
CA ILE A 60 -7.81 2.93 0.96
C ILE A 60 -6.82 2.94 -0.21
N ALA A 61 -7.11 3.68 -1.28
CA ALA A 61 -6.21 3.84 -2.42
C ALA A 61 -4.85 4.45 -1.99
N GLU A 62 -4.88 5.47 -1.14
CA GLU A 62 -3.68 6.10 -0.57
C GLU A 62 -2.85 5.08 0.22
N LYS A 63 -3.47 4.32 1.14
CA LYS A 63 -2.79 3.27 1.92
C LYS A 63 -2.24 2.17 1.03
N LEU A 64 -3.03 1.69 0.08
CA LEU A 64 -2.63 0.61 -0.81
C LEU A 64 -1.47 1.03 -1.72
N SER A 65 -1.55 2.22 -2.31
CA SER A 65 -0.47 2.78 -3.13
C SER A 65 0.82 2.95 -2.32
N ALA A 66 0.73 3.43 -1.08
CA ALA A 66 1.89 3.54 -0.19
C ALA A 66 2.50 2.16 0.12
N THR A 67 1.67 1.14 0.39
CA THR A 67 2.11 -0.24 0.61
C THR A 67 2.82 -0.78 -0.64
N LEU A 68 2.23 -0.66 -1.83
CA LEU A 68 2.81 -1.10 -3.10
C LEU A 68 4.15 -0.42 -3.37
N ALA A 69 4.23 0.90 -3.26
CA ALA A 69 5.45 1.66 -3.49
C ALA A 69 6.56 1.26 -2.51
N SER A 70 6.23 1.14 -1.21
CA SER A 70 7.19 0.76 -0.17
C SER A 70 7.69 -0.69 -0.29
N THR A 71 6.98 -1.51 -1.02
CA THR A 71 7.31 -2.92 -1.30
C THR A 71 7.84 -3.14 -2.73
N GLY A 72 8.23 -2.06 -3.41
CA GLY A 72 8.94 -2.12 -4.69
C GLY A 72 8.06 -2.20 -5.92
N SER A 73 6.74 -2.08 -5.78
CA SER A 73 5.80 -1.96 -6.89
C SER A 73 5.45 -0.49 -7.08
N THR A 74 5.98 0.13 -8.15
CA THR A 74 5.76 1.56 -8.41
C THR A 74 4.27 1.86 -8.47
N SER A 75 3.81 2.78 -7.61
CA SER A 75 2.39 3.11 -7.50
C SER A 75 2.20 4.59 -7.15
N VAL A 76 1.11 5.16 -7.65
CA VAL A 76 0.65 6.52 -7.35
C VAL A 76 -0.87 6.53 -7.14
N VAL A 77 -1.36 7.51 -6.38
CA VAL A 77 -2.80 7.74 -6.24
C VAL A 77 -3.23 8.83 -7.23
N MET A 78 -4.36 8.63 -7.86
CA MET A 78 -5.01 9.61 -8.72
C MET A 78 -6.43 9.87 -8.21
N ASN A 79 -6.71 11.11 -7.83
CA ASN A 79 -8.08 11.52 -7.49
C ASN A 79 -8.90 11.64 -8.79
N PRO A 80 -10.05 10.95 -8.93
CA PRO A 80 -10.79 10.92 -10.19
C PRO A 80 -11.36 12.30 -10.59
N ILE A 81 -11.65 13.17 -9.62
CA ILE A 81 -12.12 14.52 -9.89
C ILE A 81 -10.96 15.37 -10.46
N GLN A 82 -9.79 15.33 -9.84
CA GLN A 82 -8.60 16.05 -10.30
C GLN A 82 -8.13 15.54 -11.67
N ALA A 83 -8.24 14.22 -11.89
CA ALA A 83 -7.90 13.61 -13.18
C ALA A 83 -8.68 14.23 -14.33
N MET A 84 -9.96 14.50 -14.15
CA MET A 84 -10.81 15.16 -15.17
C MET A 84 -10.47 16.64 -15.40
N HIS A 85 -9.60 17.20 -14.56
CA HIS A 85 -9.14 18.60 -14.64
C HIS A 85 -7.64 18.75 -14.94
N GLY A 86 -6.97 17.68 -15.38
CA GLY A 86 -5.59 17.74 -15.88
C GLY A 86 -4.65 16.67 -15.35
N ASP A 87 -4.94 16.03 -14.19
CA ASP A 87 -4.04 15.03 -13.60
C ASP A 87 -3.92 13.74 -14.44
N LEU A 88 -4.73 13.58 -15.50
CA LEU A 88 -4.50 12.53 -16.51
C LEU A 88 -3.10 12.61 -17.13
N GLY A 89 -2.44 13.77 -17.09
CA GLY A 89 -1.05 13.94 -17.50
C GLY A 89 -0.03 13.17 -16.63
N MET A 90 -0.44 12.61 -15.48
CA MET A 90 0.42 11.81 -14.60
C MET A 90 0.56 10.34 -15.04
N ILE A 91 -0.27 9.90 -15.98
CA ILE A 91 -0.37 8.49 -16.40
C ILE A 91 0.08 8.32 -17.84
N ALA A 92 0.58 7.15 -18.18
CA ALA A 92 1.10 6.78 -19.48
C ALA A 92 0.48 5.45 -19.95
N ASP A 93 0.59 5.16 -21.24
CA ASP A 93 -0.03 4.01 -21.89
C ASP A 93 0.41 2.63 -21.34
N GLN A 94 1.62 2.56 -20.77
CA GLN A 94 2.14 1.36 -20.12
C GLN A 94 1.63 1.14 -18.69
N ASP A 95 0.87 2.11 -18.11
CA ASP A 95 0.35 2.00 -16.75
C ASP A 95 -0.89 1.08 -16.67
N VAL A 96 -1.27 0.73 -15.45
CA VAL A 96 -2.54 0.08 -15.14
C VAL A 96 -3.32 0.88 -14.11
N LEU A 97 -4.63 1.07 -14.34
CA LEU A 97 -5.52 1.69 -13.38
C LEU A 97 -6.14 0.62 -12.48
N LEU A 98 -5.97 0.75 -11.16
CA LEU A 98 -6.71 0.00 -10.14
C LEU A 98 -7.78 0.91 -9.54
N ALA A 99 -9.02 0.70 -9.97
CA ALA A 99 -10.18 1.52 -9.59
C ALA A 99 -10.96 0.87 -8.46
N LEU A 100 -11.04 1.54 -7.30
CA LEU A 100 -11.71 1.05 -6.11
C LEU A 100 -13.14 1.63 -6.01
N SER A 101 -14.15 0.80 -6.11
CA SER A 101 -15.55 1.16 -5.87
C SER A 101 -16.33 -0.06 -5.43
N PHE A 102 -16.65 -0.19 -4.13
CA PHE A 102 -17.35 -1.39 -3.64
C PHE A 102 -18.70 -1.59 -4.31
N SER A 103 -19.52 -0.53 -4.46
CA SER A 103 -20.76 -0.60 -5.24
C SER A 103 -20.52 -0.79 -6.73
N GLY A 104 -19.37 -0.33 -7.25
CA GLY A 104 -19.08 -0.26 -8.67
C GLY A 104 -19.87 0.83 -9.43
N GLU A 105 -20.56 1.71 -8.69
CA GLU A 105 -21.46 2.74 -9.22
C GLU A 105 -21.04 4.16 -8.83
N SER A 106 -19.77 4.38 -8.45
CA SER A 106 -19.28 5.72 -8.14
C SER A 106 -19.12 6.54 -9.42
N ASP A 107 -19.96 7.54 -9.58
CA ASP A 107 -20.05 8.40 -10.77
C ASP A 107 -18.72 8.97 -11.22
N GLU A 108 -17.92 9.47 -10.28
CA GLU A 108 -16.62 10.10 -10.57
C GLU A 108 -15.62 9.08 -11.11
N VAL A 109 -15.63 7.86 -10.57
CA VAL A 109 -14.77 6.77 -11.05
C VAL A 109 -15.25 6.30 -12.43
N ILE A 110 -16.56 6.07 -12.60
CA ILE A 110 -17.13 5.64 -13.88
C ILE A 110 -16.82 6.64 -15.00
N LYS A 111 -17.00 7.94 -14.75
CA LYS A 111 -16.72 9.00 -15.73
C LYS A 111 -15.25 9.12 -16.13
N LEU A 112 -14.34 8.67 -15.26
CA LEU A 112 -12.90 8.65 -15.52
C LEU A 112 -12.52 7.56 -16.55
N ILE A 113 -13.14 6.37 -16.50
CA ILE A 113 -12.72 5.18 -17.26
C ILE A 113 -12.62 5.44 -18.77
N PRO A 114 -13.60 6.08 -19.45
CA PRO A 114 -13.48 6.33 -20.87
C PRO A 114 -12.28 7.22 -21.25
N ALA A 115 -11.88 8.15 -20.38
CA ALA A 115 -10.72 8.98 -20.62
C ALA A 115 -9.41 8.19 -20.50
N VAL A 116 -9.29 7.36 -19.46
CA VAL A 116 -8.16 6.43 -19.22
C VAL A 116 -8.02 5.44 -20.38
N ARG A 117 -9.12 4.85 -20.83
CA ARG A 117 -9.11 3.90 -21.98
C ARG A 117 -8.66 4.55 -23.30
N ARG A 118 -9.00 5.82 -23.53
CA ARG A 118 -8.49 6.55 -24.72
C ARG A 118 -6.97 6.74 -24.71
N LEU A 119 -6.33 6.67 -23.52
CA LEU A 119 -4.87 6.67 -23.38
C LEU A 119 -4.24 5.28 -23.52
N GLY A 120 -5.04 4.24 -23.84
CA GLY A 120 -4.55 2.87 -23.99
C GLY A 120 -4.34 2.09 -22.68
N ILE A 121 -4.71 2.68 -21.55
CA ILE A 121 -4.46 2.12 -20.21
C ILE A 121 -5.50 1.06 -19.86
N ARG A 122 -5.04 -0.10 -19.39
CA ARG A 122 -5.89 -1.19 -18.90
C ARG A 122 -6.45 -0.86 -17.51
N VAL A 123 -7.65 -1.36 -17.24
CA VAL A 123 -8.40 -1.07 -16.01
C VAL A 123 -8.69 -2.35 -15.23
N ILE A 124 -8.34 -2.35 -13.96
CA ILE A 124 -8.74 -3.33 -12.96
C ILE A 124 -9.81 -2.68 -12.10
N GLY A 125 -11.03 -3.20 -12.11
CA GLY A 125 -12.10 -2.77 -11.22
C GLY A 125 -12.13 -3.62 -9.97
N MET A 126 -11.84 -3.04 -8.81
CA MET A 126 -11.94 -3.71 -7.51
C MET A 126 -13.31 -3.40 -6.91
N VAL A 127 -14.25 -4.35 -7.00
CA VAL A 127 -15.67 -4.14 -6.77
C VAL A 127 -16.28 -5.22 -5.87
N GLY A 128 -17.35 -4.88 -5.17
CA GLY A 128 -18.19 -5.83 -4.43
C GLY A 128 -19.32 -6.43 -5.27
N ASN A 129 -19.71 -5.76 -6.36
CA ASN A 129 -20.72 -6.25 -7.31
C ASN A 129 -20.09 -6.47 -8.69
N PRO A 130 -19.91 -7.74 -9.12
CA PRO A 130 -19.33 -8.06 -10.43
C PRO A 130 -20.21 -7.67 -11.62
N ASP A 131 -21.49 -7.39 -11.40
CA ASP A 131 -22.43 -6.94 -12.43
C ASP A 131 -22.60 -5.41 -12.47
N SER A 132 -21.71 -4.67 -11.79
CA SER A 132 -21.75 -3.21 -11.73
C SER A 132 -21.22 -2.54 -13.01
N THR A 133 -21.54 -1.25 -13.14
CA THR A 133 -21.06 -0.44 -14.26
C THR A 133 -19.52 -0.42 -14.36
N LEU A 134 -18.82 -0.24 -13.22
CA LEU A 134 -17.36 -0.28 -13.21
C LEU A 134 -16.82 -1.65 -13.61
N ALA A 135 -17.45 -2.74 -13.15
CA ALA A 135 -17.06 -4.09 -13.54
C ALA A 135 -17.13 -4.29 -15.07
N HIS A 136 -18.23 -3.88 -15.70
CA HIS A 136 -18.40 -3.97 -17.15
C HIS A 136 -17.44 -3.06 -17.94
N LEU A 137 -16.96 -1.98 -17.34
CA LEU A 137 -15.97 -1.08 -17.93
C LEU A 137 -14.52 -1.52 -17.69
N SER A 138 -14.28 -2.54 -16.89
CA SER A 138 -12.95 -3.01 -16.52
C SER A 138 -12.46 -4.13 -17.42
N ASP A 139 -11.15 -4.22 -17.65
CA ASP A 139 -10.52 -5.32 -18.38
C ASP A 139 -10.34 -6.55 -17.49
N VAL A 140 -10.16 -6.32 -16.19
CA VAL A 140 -10.13 -7.35 -15.15
C VAL A 140 -11.01 -6.87 -13.98
N VAL A 141 -11.84 -7.77 -13.46
CA VAL A 141 -12.69 -7.51 -12.29
C VAL A 141 -12.09 -8.26 -11.11
N LEU A 142 -11.62 -7.53 -10.09
CA LEU A 142 -11.19 -8.09 -8.81
C LEU A 142 -12.36 -8.02 -7.83
N HIS A 143 -13.00 -9.16 -7.60
CA HIS A 143 -14.20 -9.24 -6.76
C HIS A 143 -13.86 -9.26 -5.27
N VAL A 144 -14.44 -8.33 -4.50
CA VAL A 144 -14.36 -8.25 -3.04
C VAL A 144 -15.69 -8.69 -2.45
N CYS A 145 -15.83 -9.98 -2.20
CA CYS A 145 -17.05 -10.57 -1.64
C CYS A 145 -17.14 -10.32 -0.12
N ILE A 146 -18.28 -9.80 0.34
CA ILE A 146 -18.63 -9.73 1.77
C ILE A 146 -20.09 -10.15 1.95
N GLY A 147 -20.44 -10.62 3.16
CA GLY A 147 -21.85 -10.96 3.48
C GLY A 147 -22.70 -9.72 3.79
N GLN A 148 -22.18 -8.85 4.67
CA GLN A 148 -22.91 -7.65 5.13
C GLN A 148 -21.96 -6.60 5.71
N GLU A 149 -22.44 -5.36 5.79
CA GLU A 149 -21.77 -4.31 6.55
C GLU A 149 -22.02 -4.46 8.05
N ALA A 150 -21.04 -4.10 8.88
CA ALA A 150 -21.20 -4.10 10.34
C ALA A 150 -22.01 -2.88 10.86
N CYS A 151 -22.26 -1.90 9.99
CA CYS A 151 -23.11 -0.77 10.29
C CYS A 151 -24.56 -1.22 10.56
N PRO A 152 -25.20 -0.80 11.67
CA PRO A 152 -26.59 -1.20 11.99
C PRO A 152 -27.62 -0.88 10.92
N PHE A 153 -27.32 0.13 10.10
CA PHE A 153 -28.21 0.58 9.01
C PHE A 153 -27.77 0.05 7.63
N GLY A 154 -26.66 -0.72 7.56
CA GLY A 154 -26.09 -1.18 6.30
C GLY A 154 -25.57 -0.07 5.37
N MET A 155 -25.47 1.17 5.88
CA MET A 155 -25.16 2.35 5.05
C MET A 155 -23.70 2.79 5.12
N ALA A 156 -23.09 2.70 6.30
CA ALA A 156 -21.68 3.09 6.47
C ALA A 156 -20.78 1.94 6.05
N PRO A 157 -19.86 2.17 5.08
CA PRO A 157 -18.85 1.18 4.73
C PRO A 157 -17.95 0.85 5.94
N THR A 158 -17.90 -0.42 6.29
CA THR A 158 -17.12 -1.01 7.39
C THR A 158 -16.45 -2.29 6.89
N THR A 159 -17.18 -3.39 6.84
CA THR A 159 -16.72 -4.68 6.33
C THR A 159 -16.18 -4.59 4.90
N SER A 160 -16.87 -3.84 4.03
CA SER A 160 -16.43 -3.62 2.65
C SER A 160 -15.07 -2.92 2.58
N THR A 161 -14.85 -1.89 3.40
CA THR A 161 -13.58 -1.16 3.43
C THR A 161 -12.44 -2.01 4.01
N THR A 162 -12.72 -2.78 5.06
CA THR A 162 -11.78 -3.72 5.67
C THR A 162 -11.38 -4.82 4.68
N ALA A 163 -12.35 -5.42 3.99
CA ALA A 163 -12.09 -6.46 2.99
C ALA A 163 -11.33 -5.92 1.76
N THR A 164 -11.70 -4.75 1.24
CA THR A 164 -10.98 -4.10 0.14
C THR A 164 -9.51 -3.86 0.50
N LEU A 165 -9.26 -3.36 1.71
CA LEU A 165 -7.91 -3.15 2.20
C LEU A 165 -7.12 -4.46 2.30
N ALA A 166 -7.72 -5.51 2.87
CA ALA A 166 -7.08 -6.81 3.06
C ALA A 166 -6.75 -7.51 1.73
N VAL A 167 -7.66 -7.47 0.74
CA VAL A 167 -7.41 -8.01 -0.61
C VAL A 167 -6.31 -7.23 -1.32
N GLY A 168 -6.28 -5.91 -1.14
CA GLY A 168 -5.20 -5.05 -1.64
C GLY A 168 -3.84 -5.40 -1.01
N ASP A 169 -3.80 -5.67 0.30
CA ASP A 169 -2.59 -6.12 0.99
C ASP A 169 -2.14 -7.51 0.50
N ALA A 170 -3.08 -8.42 0.28
CA ALA A 170 -2.78 -9.72 -0.30
C ALA A 170 -2.14 -9.58 -1.69
N LEU A 171 -2.67 -8.69 -2.55
CA LEU A 171 -2.06 -8.36 -3.84
C LEU A 171 -0.63 -7.85 -3.67
N ALA A 172 -0.40 -6.89 -2.78
CA ALA A 172 0.93 -6.33 -2.55
C ALA A 172 1.93 -7.39 -2.06
N MET A 173 1.52 -8.30 -1.16
CA MET A 173 2.39 -9.37 -0.66
C MET A 173 2.72 -10.42 -1.73
N VAL A 174 1.76 -10.80 -2.55
CA VAL A 174 2.01 -11.69 -3.69
C VAL A 174 2.99 -11.06 -4.69
N LEU A 175 2.87 -9.76 -4.95
CA LEU A 175 3.81 -9.05 -5.83
C LEU A 175 5.23 -8.98 -5.26
N ILE A 176 5.41 -8.88 -3.94
CA ILE A 176 6.72 -8.98 -3.28
C ILE A 176 7.41 -10.31 -3.64
N GLU A 177 6.68 -11.42 -3.49
CA GLU A 177 7.21 -12.75 -3.74
C GLU A 177 7.48 -12.99 -5.23
N ALA A 178 6.52 -12.66 -6.09
CA ALA A 178 6.63 -12.84 -7.53
C ALA A 178 7.76 -12.03 -8.16
N ARG A 179 8.08 -10.86 -7.61
CA ARG A 179 9.16 -9.97 -8.08
C ARG A 179 10.48 -10.17 -7.34
N HIS A 180 10.59 -11.19 -6.47
CA HIS A 180 11.78 -11.46 -5.66
C HIS A 180 12.29 -10.23 -4.91
N PHE A 181 11.34 -9.42 -4.39
CA PHE A 181 11.67 -8.23 -3.62
C PHE A 181 12.20 -8.66 -2.24
N ASN A 182 13.39 -8.20 -1.87
CA ASN A 182 14.10 -8.67 -0.71
C ASN A 182 14.32 -7.57 0.36
N LYS A 183 14.85 -7.96 1.51
CA LYS A 183 15.07 -7.05 2.64
C LYS A 183 16.04 -5.91 2.30
N GLU A 184 17.04 -6.15 1.46
CA GLU A 184 18.01 -5.15 1.03
C GLU A 184 17.35 -4.06 0.18
N ARG A 185 16.44 -4.45 -0.74
CA ARG A 185 15.63 -3.51 -1.52
C ARG A 185 14.66 -2.74 -0.62
N TYR A 186 14.03 -3.42 0.35
CA TYR A 186 13.14 -2.78 1.32
C TYR A 186 13.87 -1.70 2.13
N ALA A 187 15.07 -2.00 2.63
CA ALA A 187 15.89 -1.07 3.38
C ALA A 187 16.25 0.20 2.59
N ARG A 188 16.53 0.05 1.29
CA ARG A 188 16.83 1.20 0.40
C ARG A 188 15.64 2.14 0.24
N LEU A 189 14.41 1.62 0.28
CA LEU A 189 13.18 2.41 0.19
C LEU A 189 12.77 3.03 1.54
N HIS A 190 13.38 2.58 2.67
CA HIS A 190 13.07 3.05 4.02
C HIS A 190 14.31 3.55 4.77
N PRO A 191 15.07 4.53 4.22
CA PRO A 191 16.38 4.91 4.78
C PRO A 191 16.32 5.48 6.21
N ALA A 192 15.19 6.10 6.60
CA ALA A 192 15.00 6.67 7.93
C ALA A 192 14.41 5.70 8.96
N GLY A 193 13.89 4.54 8.54
CA GLY A 193 13.30 3.53 9.42
C GLY A 193 14.35 2.77 10.24
N ALA A 194 13.96 2.20 11.38
CA ALA A 194 14.85 1.38 12.21
C ALA A 194 15.44 0.20 11.42
N ILE A 195 14.61 -0.47 10.61
CA ILE A 195 15.02 -1.58 9.73
C ILE A 195 15.97 -1.09 8.64
N GLY A 196 15.68 0.05 8.00
CA GLY A 196 16.52 0.63 6.96
C GLY A 196 17.91 0.98 7.51
N ARG A 197 17.98 1.67 8.63
CA ARG A 197 19.26 1.99 9.29
C ARG A 197 20.05 0.74 9.65
N ALA A 198 19.43 -0.29 10.22
CA ALA A 198 20.10 -1.51 10.62
C ALA A 198 20.70 -2.31 9.44
N LEU A 199 20.10 -2.23 8.25
CA LEU A 199 20.51 -2.99 7.06
C LEU A 199 21.42 -2.20 6.10
N VAL A 200 21.40 -0.87 6.15
CA VAL A 200 22.14 0.00 5.21
C VAL A 200 23.39 0.61 5.88
N LEU A 201 23.36 0.87 7.20
CA LEU A 201 24.49 1.46 7.91
C LEU A 201 25.68 0.48 7.96
N ARG A 202 26.83 0.95 7.44
CA ARG A 202 28.13 0.28 7.60
C ARG A 202 28.84 0.88 8.81
N VAL A 203 29.79 0.16 9.36
CA VAL A 203 30.63 0.65 10.47
C VAL A 203 31.26 2.00 10.12
N CYS A 204 31.73 2.18 8.88
CA CYS A 204 32.32 3.43 8.42
C CYS A 204 31.37 4.63 8.41
N ASP A 205 30.05 4.42 8.37
CA ASP A 205 29.05 5.48 8.35
C ASP A 205 28.75 6.02 9.77
N ILE A 206 29.11 5.25 10.82
CA ILE A 206 28.84 5.58 12.24
C ILE A 206 30.08 5.60 13.11
N MET A 207 31.21 5.06 12.63
CA MET A 207 32.45 5.04 13.41
C MET A 207 33.00 6.46 13.57
N ARG A 208 33.61 6.72 14.68
CA ARG A 208 34.37 7.96 14.90
C ARG A 208 35.67 7.92 14.11
N THR A 209 36.02 9.02 13.43
CA THR A 209 37.25 9.14 12.63
C THR A 209 37.94 10.47 12.90
N GLY A 210 39.24 10.56 12.56
CA GLY A 210 39.98 11.81 12.67
C GLY A 210 39.98 12.38 14.08
N GLU A 211 39.63 13.64 14.22
CA GLU A 211 39.61 14.39 15.48
C GLU A 211 38.55 13.90 16.49
N HIS A 212 37.56 13.14 16.04
CA HIS A 212 36.54 12.57 16.90
C HIS A 212 36.92 11.20 17.49
N MET A 213 38.13 10.72 17.24
CA MET A 213 38.66 9.46 17.78
C MET A 213 39.81 9.74 18.75
N ALA A 214 39.56 9.50 20.04
CA ALA A 214 40.60 9.61 21.05
C ALA A 214 41.72 8.56 20.76
N ARG A 215 42.96 9.02 20.61
CA ARG A 215 44.12 8.18 20.41
C ARG A 215 45.25 8.65 21.32
N VAL A 216 45.89 7.71 22.00
CA VAL A 216 47.08 7.97 22.82
C VAL A 216 48.11 6.87 22.59
N ALA A 217 49.38 7.15 22.84
CA ALA A 217 50.43 6.17 22.81
C ALA A 217 50.28 5.17 23.98
N LEU A 218 50.81 3.96 23.84
CA LEU A 218 50.82 2.96 24.92
C LEU A 218 51.58 3.43 26.19
N SER A 219 52.52 4.37 26.04
CA SER A 219 53.25 4.98 27.11
C SER A 219 52.58 6.20 27.73
N ALA A 220 51.44 6.60 27.27
CA ALA A 220 50.68 7.77 27.74
C ALA A 220 50.14 7.53 29.15
N THR A 221 49.99 8.62 29.91
CA THR A 221 49.39 8.59 31.25
C THR A 221 47.85 8.48 31.13
N VAL A 222 47.21 8.09 32.24
CA VAL A 222 45.74 8.11 32.36
C VAL A 222 45.18 9.51 32.08
N MET A 223 45.89 10.55 32.53
CA MET A 223 45.48 11.95 32.32
C MET A 223 45.50 12.31 30.82
N ASP A 224 46.52 11.86 30.08
CA ASP A 224 46.58 12.07 28.61
C ASP A 224 45.39 11.40 27.91
N GLY A 225 45.00 10.21 28.37
CA GLY A 225 43.84 9.50 27.90
C GLY A 225 42.56 10.25 28.13
N ILE A 226 42.33 10.78 29.35
CA ILE A 226 41.14 11.60 29.71
C ILE A 226 41.07 12.87 28.84
N MET A 227 42.23 13.53 28.66
CA MET A 227 42.31 14.74 27.84
C MET A 227 41.99 14.45 26.38
N ALA A 228 42.51 13.34 25.80
CA ALA A 228 42.24 12.94 24.46
C ALA A 228 40.74 12.59 24.27
N MET A 229 40.11 11.87 25.20
CA MET A 229 38.69 11.57 25.19
C MET A 229 37.84 12.84 25.27
N THR A 230 38.18 13.78 26.15
CA THR A 230 37.48 15.05 26.29
C THR A 230 37.56 15.90 25.02
N THR A 231 38.75 15.99 24.41
CA THR A 231 38.99 16.72 23.16
C THR A 231 38.21 16.12 22.02
N ALA A 232 38.24 14.79 21.88
CA ALA A 232 37.50 14.05 20.86
C ALA A 232 35.98 13.98 21.15
N LYS A 233 35.49 14.51 22.27
CA LYS A 233 34.09 14.36 22.74
C LYS A 233 33.65 12.89 22.71
N SER A 234 34.52 11.99 23.12
CA SER A 234 34.33 10.54 23.09
C SER A 234 34.42 9.99 24.50
N GLY A 235 33.35 10.16 25.24
CA GLY A 235 33.20 9.58 26.58
C GLY A 235 32.38 8.32 26.55
#